data_0b20115be97b612c4a67801e7a5049b3
#
_entry.id   0b20115be97b612c4a67801e7a5049b3
#
_cell.length_a   1.000
_cell.length_b   1.000
_cell.length_c   1.000
_cell.angle_alpha   90.00
_cell.angle_beta   90.00
_cell.angle_gamma   90.00
#
_symmetry.space_group_name_H-M   'P 1'
#
loop_
_entity.id
_entity.type
_entity.pdbx_description
1 polymer ?
#
loop_
_entity_poly.entity_id
_entity_poly.type
_entity_poly.pdbx_seq_one_letter_code
_entity_poly.pdbx_strand_id
1 'polypeptide(L)'
;MYLLNRARKKGMPFFATPYYLSLLNVTGYGYNDEAIRSYILYSPRLVETYGNIRAWEKEDIVEAGKPNAAGWLLPDGHNIHRRYPEVAILIPDTMGRACGGLCASCQRMYDFQSERLNFEFETLRPKESWDSKLRRLMTYFEQDTQLRDILITGGDALMSQNKTLQNILDAVYRMAVRKQKANLERPEGEKYAELQRVRLGSRLLAYLPMRINDGLVDILREFKEKASAIGVKQFIIQTHFQTPL
;
A
#
# COMPACT_ATOMS: atom_id res chain seq x y z
N MET A 1 -18.96 -5.15 23.29
CA MET A 1 -18.47 -6.57 23.44
C MET A 1 -19.14 -7.55 22.49
N TYR A 2 -20.46 -7.58 22.34
CA TYR A 2 -21.16 -8.52 21.46
C TYR A 2 -20.67 -8.50 19.99
N LEU A 3 -20.60 -7.32 19.36
CA LEU A 3 -20.13 -7.17 17.97
C LEU A 3 -18.66 -7.56 17.78
N LEU A 4 -17.80 -7.20 18.71
CA LEU A 4 -16.38 -7.58 18.67
C LEU A 4 -16.19 -9.08 18.75
N ASN A 5 -16.96 -9.75 19.60
CA ASN A 5 -16.93 -11.21 19.69
C ASN A 5 -17.42 -11.90 18.41
N ARG A 6 -18.46 -11.34 17.76
CA ARG A 6 -18.93 -11.84 16.46
C ARG A 6 -17.89 -11.61 15.35
N ALA A 7 -17.29 -10.41 15.30
CA ALA A 7 -16.24 -10.08 14.36
C ALA A 7 -15.04 -11.03 14.51
N ARG A 8 -14.59 -11.25 15.75
CA ARG A 8 -13.52 -12.21 16.06
C ARG A 8 -13.84 -13.63 15.60
N LYS A 9 -15.06 -14.11 15.84
CA LYS A 9 -15.49 -15.45 15.39
C LYS A 9 -15.50 -15.60 13.88
N LYS A 10 -15.67 -14.51 13.14
CA LYS A 10 -15.61 -14.47 11.68
C LYS A 10 -14.21 -14.20 11.13
N GLY A 11 -13.18 -14.17 11.97
CA GLY A 11 -11.81 -13.87 11.51
C GLY A 11 -11.61 -12.45 11.03
N MET A 12 -12.51 -11.52 11.36
CA MET A 12 -12.33 -10.12 10.97
C MET A 12 -11.13 -9.51 11.71
N PRO A 13 -10.21 -8.83 10.99
CA PRO A 13 -9.09 -8.17 11.62
C PRO A 13 -9.58 -7.03 12.50
N PHE A 14 -9.12 -6.98 13.73
CA PHE A 14 -9.34 -5.83 14.62
C PHE A 14 -7.99 -5.18 14.88
N PHE A 15 -7.90 -3.92 14.54
CA PHE A 15 -6.68 -3.14 14.71
C PHE A 15 -7.02 -1.74 15.22
N ALA A 16 -6.47 -1.39 16.38
CA ALA A 16 -6.50 -0.03 16.89
C ALA A 16 -5.21 0.25 17.65
N THR A 17 -4.56 1.36 17.37
CA THR A 17 -3.42 1.81 18.15
C THR A 17 -3.87 2.42 19.47
N PRO A 18 -3.05 2.39 20.54
CA PRO A 18 -3.37 3.10 21.79
C PRO A 18 -3.67 4.58 21.55
N TYR A 19 -2.93 5.23 20.64
CA TYR A 19 -3.18 6.62 20.26
C TYR A 19 -4.60 6.78 19.68
N TYR A 20 -5.00 5.94 18.73
CA TYR A 20 -6.30 6.06 18.09
C TYR A 20 -7.46 5.78 19.06
N LEU A 21 -7.25 4.86 20.01
CA LEU A 21 -8.21 4.61 21.11
C LEU A 21 -8.31 5.81 22.06
N SER A 22 -7.24 6.56 22.27
CA SER A 22 -7.25 7.75 23.13
C SER A 22 -8.05 8.91 22.53
N LEU A 23 -8.34 8.87 21.23
CA LEU A 23 -9.19 9.86 20.55
C LEU A 23 -10.69 9.58 20.75
N LEU A 24 -11.08 8.46 21.39
CA LEU A 24 -12.47 8.19 21.67
C LEU A 24 -12.99 9.11 22.80
N ASN A 25 -14.12 9.74 22.55
CA ASN A 25 -14.77 10.58 23.54
C ASN A 25 -15.61 9.73 24.50
N VAL A 26 -15.00 9.32 25.61
CA VAL A 26 -15.66 8.46 26.61
C VAL A 26 -16.63 9.23 27.53
N THR A 27 -16.51 10.56 27.55
CA THR A 27 -17.36 11.42 28.43
C THR A 27 -18.67 11.85 27.76
N GLY A 28 -18.77 11.75 26.43
CA GLY A 28 -19.90 12.20 25.66
C GLY A 28 -20.02 13.73 25.52
N TYR A 29 -19.10 14.50 26.10
CA TYR A 29 -19.01 15.95 25.98
C TYR A 29 -17.85 16.37 25.11
N GLY A 30 -17.98 17.48 24.40
CA GLY A 30 -16.93 18.03 23.54
C GLY A 30 -17.14 17.69 22.06
N TYR A 31 -16.26 16.95 21.45
CA TYR A 31 -16.32 16.62 20.02
C TYR A 31 -17.08 15.30 19.74
N ASN A 32 -17.67 15.21 18.55
CA ASN A 32 -18.29 13.99 18.08
C ASN A 32 -17.20 13.02 17.54
N ASP A 33 -17.05 11.87 18.17
CA ASP A 33 -16.08 10.83 17.81
C ASP A 33 -16.66 9.73 16.89
N GLU A 34 -17.86 9.94 16.35
CA GLU A 34 -18.54 8.91 15.54
C GLU A 34 -17.68 8.40 14.37
N ALA A 35 -17.00 9.31 13.68
CA ALA A 35 -16.12 8.96 12.58
C ALA A 35 -14.92 8.09 13.03
N ILE A 36 -14.35 8.40 14.21
CA ILE A 36 -13.26 7.61 14.81
C ILE A 36 -13.78 6.27 15.29
N ARG A 37 -14.91 6.28 15.98
CA ARG A 37 -15.55 5.10 16.55
C ARG A 37 -15.99 4.10 15.48
N SER A 38 -16.61 4.58 14.40
CA SER A 38 -17.07 3.73 13.29
C SER A 38 -15.92 3.06 12.54
N TYR A 39 -14.72 3.60 12.67
CA TYR A 39 -13.53 3.04 12.08
C TYR A 39 -12.89 1.92 12.91
N ILE A 40 -13.06 1.98 14.22
CA ILE A 40 -12.58 0.96 15.17
C ILE A 40 -13.62 -0.15 15.35
N LEU A 41 -14.90 0.24 15.46
CA LEU A 41 -16.00 -0.66 15.76
C LEU A 41 -16.80 -0.96 14.49
N TYR A 42 -16.79 -2.19 14.06
CA TYR A 42 -17.53 -2.61 12.87
C TYR A 42 -19.04 -2.49 13.08
N SER A 43 -19.75 -2.08 12.02
CA SER A 43 -21.21 -2.07 12.04
C SER A 43 -21.75 -3.51 12.11
N PRO A 44 -22.95 -3.72 12.69
CA PRO A 44 -23.61 -5.03 12.67
C PRO A 44 -23.71 -5.60 11.26
N ARG A 45 -24.08 -4.75 10.29
CA ARG A 45 -24.22 -5.15 8.88
C ARG A 45 -22.90 -5.64 8.29
N LEU A 46 -21.78 -4.94 8.55
CA LEU A 46 -20.47 -5.36 8.04
C LEU A 46 -20.08 -6.72 8.63
N VAL A 47 -20.31 -6.93 9.94
CA VAL A 47 -20.04 -8.21 10.60
C VAL A 47 -20.91 -9.33 10.04
N GLU A 48 -22.16 -9.05 9.69
CA GLU A 48 -23.09 -10.03 9.10
C GLU A 48 -22.70 -10.43 7.69
N THR A 49 -22.30 -9.47 6.87
CA THR A 49 -21.98 -9.67 5.45
C THR A 49 -20.52 -10.04 5.20
N TYR A 50 -19.67 -10.02 6.21
CA TYR A 50 -18.25 -10.34 6.06
C TYR A 50 -18.06 -11.76 5.51
N GLY A 51 -17.24 -11.91 4.50
CA GLY A 51 -17.05 -13.17 3.77
C GLY A 51 -18.02 -13.40 2.61
N ASN A 52 -19.07 -12.58 2.47
CA ASN A 52 -20.11 -12.73 1.43
C ASN A 52 -20.07 -11.61 0.36
N ILE A 53 -18.95 -10.93 0.19
CA ILE A 53 -18.85 -9.81 -0.76
C ILE A 53 -18.46 -10.34 -2.15
N ARG A 54 -19.45 -10.73 -2.93
CA ARG A 54 -19.28 -11.27 -4.28
C ARG A 54 -18.57 -10.33 -5.27
N ALA A 55 -18.65 -9.03 -5.07
CA ALA A 55 -17.98 -8.05 -5.93
C ALA A 55 -16.44 -8.18 -5.88
N TRP A 56 -15.90 -8.49 -4.71
CA TRP A 56 -14.47 -8.62 -4.46
C TRP A 56 -13.89 -9.92 -5.00
N GLU A 57 -14.66 -11.00 -4.97
CA GLU A 57 -14.25 -12.29 -5.53
C GLU A 57 -13.96 -12.22 -7.03
N LYS A 58 -14.63 -11.28 -7.73
CA LYS A 58 -14.41 -11.05 -9.16
C LYS A 58 -13.23 -10.13 -9.46
N GLU A 59 -12.88 -9.25 -8.52
CA GLU A 59 -11.81 -8.28 -8.72
C GLU A 59 -10.42 -8.91 -8.60
N ASP A 60 -10.30 -9.98 -7.84
CA ASP A 60 -9.03 -10.67 -7.57
C ASP A 60 -8.84 -11.98 -8.37
N ILE A 61 -9.65 -12.24 -9.38
CA ILE A 61 -9.37 -13.32 -10.33
C ILE A 61 -8.15 -12.90 -11.15
N VAL A 62 -7.03 -13.52 -10.83
CA VAL A 62 -5.74 -13.24 -11.46
C VAL A 62 -5.47 -14.23 -12.57
N GLU A 63 -5.42 -13.73 -13.82
CA GLU A 63 -4.79 -14.42 -14.92
C GLU A 63 -3.56 -13.63 -15.36
N ALA A 64 -2.42 -14.30 -15.50
CA ALA A 64 -1.17 -13.63 -15.87
C ALA A 64 -1.35 -12.86 -17.20
N GLY A 65 -0.99 -11.57 -17.17
CA GLY A 65 -1.07 -10.69 -18.34
C GLY A 65 -2.47 -10.25 -18.75
N LYS A 66 -3.52 -10.63 -18.01
CA LYS A 66 -4.90 -10.18 -18.26
C LYS A 66 -5.40 -9.29 -17.13
N PRO A 67 -6.21 -8.25 -17.42
CA PRO A 67 -6.88 -7.49 -16.37
C PRO A 67 -7.89 -8.38 -15.63
N ASN A 68 -7.99 -8.22 -14.32
CA ASN A 68 -9.09 -8.79 -13.54
C ASN A 68 -10.42 -8.05 -13.81
N ALA A 69 -11.53 -8.46 -13.14
CA ALA A 69 -12.85 -7.87 -13.36
C ALA A 69 -12.92 -6.36 -13.08
N ALA A 70 -12.03 -5.80 -12.24
CA ALA A 70 -11.88 -4.36 -12.00
C ALA A 70 -10.96 -3.67 -13.03
N GLY A 71 -10.40 -4.40 -14.00
CA GLY A 71 -9.46 -3.89 -15.00
C GLY A 71 -8.01 -3.79 -14.51
N TRP A 72 -7.65 -4.45 -13.40
CA TRP A 72 -6.29 -4.48 -12.90
C TRP A 72 -5.46 -5.54 -13.63
N LEU A 73 -4.25 -5.16 -14.00
CA LEU A 73 -3.19 -6.08 -14.41
C LEU A 73 -2.31 -6.39 -13.21
N LEU A 74 -2.01 -7.67 -12.99
CA LEU A 74 -1.17 -8.15 -11.90
C LEU A 74 0.07 -8.84 -12.48
N PRO A 75 1.00 -8.10 -13.12
CA PRO A 75 2.12 -8.68 -13.87
C PRO A 75 3.09 -9.47 -13.00
N ASP A 76 3.05 -9.27 -11.68
CA ASP A 76 3.85 -9.97 -10.70
C ASP A 76 3.00 -10.41 -9.49
N GLY A 77 1.93 -11.15 -9.75
CA GLY A 77 1.00 -11.55 -8.71
C GLY A 77 0.45 -10.34 -7.95
N HIS A 78 0.62 -10.32 -6.64
CA HIS A 78 0.09 -9.24 -5.78
C HIS A 78 1.11 -8.13 -5.45
N ASN A 79 2.31 -8.14 -6.03
CA ASN A 79 3.33 -7.14 -5.74
C ASN A 79 3.29 -5.92 -6.67
N ILE A 80 2.73 -6.05 -7.88
CA ILE A 80 2.52 -4.95 -8.81
C ILE A 80 1.07 -4.99 -9.28
N HIS A 81 0.36 -3.89 -9.05
CA HIS A 81 -0.98 -3.69 -9.60
C HIS A 81 -0.96 -2.54 -10.60
N ARG A 82 -1.57 -2.74 -11.76
CA ARG A 82 -1.68 -1.72 -12.80
C ARG A 82 -3.09 -1.69 -13.37
N ARG A 83 -3.66 -0.51 -13.42
CA ARG A 83 -4.92 -0.24 -14.12
C ARG A 83 -4.69 0.70 -15.31
N TYR A 84 -3.69 1.55 -15.22
CA TYR A 84 -3.33 2.53 -16.24
C TYR A 84 -1.89 2.29 -16.71
N PRO A 85 -1.60 2.53 -18.01
CA PRO A 85 -0.28 2.27 -18.56
C PRO A 85 0.85 3.04 -17.86
N GLU A 86 0.57 4.28 -17.44
CA GLU A 86 1.59 5.14 -16.86
C GLU A 86 1.76 4.97 -15.35
N VAL A 87 0.87 4.24 -14.69
CA VAL A 87 0.83 4.13 -13.22
C VAL A 87 0.98 2.69 -12.77
N ALA A 88 1.86 2.46 -11.81
CA ALA A 88 1.96 1.18 -11.12
C ALA A 88 1.83 1.37 -9.61
N ILE A 89 1.20 0.39 -8.94
CA ILE A 89 1.23 0.25 -7.49
C ILE A 89 2.27 -0.82 -7.17
N LEU A 90 3.28 -0.44 -6.40
CA LEU A 90 4.26 -1.36 -5.83
C LEU A 90 3.82 -1.74 -4.43
N ILE A 91 3.65 -3.03 -4.18
CA ILE A 91 3.17 -3.60 -2.92
C ILE A 91 4.29 -4.42 -2.28
N PRO A 92 5.10 -3.84 -1.38
CA PRO A 92 6.18 -4.56 -0.72
C PRO A 92 5.67 -5.62 0.25
N ASP A 93 6.33 -6.77 0.28
CA ASP A 93 6.04 -7.84 1.26
C ASP A 93 6.35 -7.41 2.71
N THR A 94 7.19 -6.38 2.87
CA THR A 94 7.62 -5.83 4.17
C THR A 94 6.63 -4.87 4.81
N MET A 95 5.64 -4.45 4.06
CA MET A 95 4.52 -3.67 4.59
C MET A 95 3.47 -4.65 5.08
N GLY A 96 3.13 -4.63 6.35
CA GLY A 96 2.05 -5.49 6.85
C GLY A 96 0.85 -5.48 5.90
N ARG A 97 0.22 -6.62 5.68
CA ARG A 97 -0.91 -6.75 4.74
C ARG A 97 -2.17 -6.03 5.20
N ALA A 98 -2.22 -5.61 6.47
CA ALA A 98 -3.32 -4.84 7.05
C ALA A 98 -2.82 -3.47 7.47
N CYS A 99 -3.51 -2.42 7.01
CA CYS A 99 -3.26 -1.04 7.45
C CYS A 99 -4.18 -0.60 8.60
N GLY A 100 -4.91 -1.53 9.20
CA GLY A 100 -5.90 -1.25 10.26
C GLY A 100 -7.26 -0.80 9.77
N GLY A 101 -7.49 -0.65 8.46
CA GLY A 101 -8.79 -0.26 7.92
C GLY A 101 -9.35 -1.24 6.90
N LEU A 102 -10.65 -1.53 7.01
CA LEU A 102 -11.41 -2.25 6.00
C LEU A 102 -12.06 -1.23 5.05
N CYS A 103 -11.26 -0.64 4.16
CA CYS A 103 -11.80 0.29 3.17
C CYS A 103 -12.53 -0.47 2.06
N ALA A 104 -13.68 0.05 1.61
CA ALA A 104 -14.46 -0.54 0.53
C ALA A 104 -13.66 -0.66 -0.80
N SER A 105 -12.66 0.17 -0.99
CA SER A 105 -11.74 0.16 -2.14
C SER A 105 -10.41 -0.55 -1.87
N CYS A 106 -10.32 -1.35 -0.79
CA CYS A 106 -9.08 -2.02 -0.45
C CYS A 106 -8.81 -3.19 -1.39
N GLN A 107 -7.71 -3.15 -2.10
CA GLN A 107 -7.27 -4.22 -3.01
C GLN A 107 -6.91 -5.53 -2.29
N ARG A 108 -6.69 -5.45 -0.97
CA ARG A 108 -6.41 -6.59 -0.10
C ARG A 108 -7.65 -7.14 0.60
N MET A 109 -8.82 -6.61 0.30
CA MET A 109 -10.05 -7.02 0.95
C MET A 109 -10.35 -8.51 0.70
N TYR A 110 -10.05 -9.00 -0.50
CA TYR A 110 -10.21 -10.42 -0.84
C TYR A 110 -9.35 -11.32 0.05
N ASP A 111 -8.08 -10.96 0.28
CA ASP A 111 -7.19 -11.72 1.15
C ASP A 111 -7.75 -11.80 2.59
N PHE A 112 -8.37 -10.70 3.07
CA PHE A 112 -9.01 -10.68 4.38
C PHE A 112 -10.26 -11.56 4.45
N GLN A 113 -11.07 -11.52 3.41
CA GLN A 113 -12.37 -12.21 3.39
C GLN A 113 -12.26 -13.69 3.04
N SER A 114 -11.27 -14.07 2.27
CA SER A 114 -10.97 -15.45 1.94
C SER A 114 -10.28 -16.22 3.05
N GLU A 115 -10.15 -15.62 4.24
CA GLU A 115 -9.43 -16.18 5.40
C GLU A 115 -7.93 -16.46 5.13
N ARG A 116 -7.42 -16.12 3.97
CA ARG A 116 -6.01 -16.36 3.59
C ARG A 116 -5.01 -15.59 4.46
N LEU A 117 -5.46 -14.59 5.19
CA LEU A 117 -4.65 -13.90 6.20
C LEU A 117 -4.69 -14.58 7.57
N ASN A 118 -5.54 -15.59 7.75
CA ASN A 118 -5.61 -16.36 8.98
C ASN A 118 -4.42 -17.31 9.06
N PHE A 119 -3.28 -16.74 9.44
CA PHE A 119 -2.21 -17.39 10.22
C PHE A 119 -1.67 -18.74 9.72
N GLU A 120 -1.95 -19.16 8.50
CA GLU A 120 -1.19 -20.23 7.85
C GLU A 120 0.18 -19.69 7.40
N PHE A 121 1.03 -19.44 8.38
CA PHE A 121 2.35 -18.86 8.18
C PHE A 121 3.20 -19.66 7.19
N GLU A 122 2.98 -20.95 7.07
CA GLU A 122 3.73 -21.80 6.15
C GLU A 122 3.35 -21.58 4.70
N THR A 123 2.07 -21.39 4.40
CA THR A 123 1.58 -21.10 3.04
C THR A 123 1.88 -19.68 2.59
N LEU A 124 1.99 -18.75 3.56
CA LEU A 124 2.29 -17.35 3.33
C LEU A 124 3.80 -17.06 3.36
N ARG A 125 4.63 -18.05 3.71
CA ARG A 125 6.08 -17.87 3.75
C ARG A 125 6.61 -17.52 2.37
N PRO A 126 7.27 -16.36 2.19
CA PRO A 126 7.84 -15.99 0.89
C PRO A 126 8.78 -17.08 0.39
N LYS A 127 8.56 -17.57 -0.83
CA LYS A 127 9.46 -18.53 -1.49
C LYS A 127 10.75 -17.88 -1.97
N GLU A 128 10.78 -16.57 -1.99
CA GLU A 128 11.88 -15.73 -2.47
C GLU A 128 12.17 -14.64 -1.43
N SER A 129 13.44 -14.26 -1.25
CA SER A 129 13.79 -13.15 -0.38
C SER A 129 13.23 -11.82 -0.93
N TRP A 130 12.88 -10.89 -0.03
CA TRP A 130 12.39 -9.58 -0.47
C TRP A 130 13.40 -8.84 -1.36
N ASP A 131 14.69 -8.92 -1.06
CA ASP A 131 15.72 -8.25 -1.84
C ASP A 131 15.84 -8.81 -3.27
N SER A 132 15.70 -10.12 -3.43
CA SER A 132 15.64 -10.76 -4.76
C SER A 132 14.41 -10.32 -5.53
N LYS A 133 13.25 -10.37 -4.88
CA LYS A 133 11.98 -9.92 -5.45
C LYS A 133 12.04 -8.45 -5.86
N LEU A 134 12.56 -7.57 -4.99
CA LEU A 134 12.68 -6.14 -5.27
C LEU A 134 13.53 -5.88 -6.51
N ARG A 135 14.65 -6.61 -6.67
CA ARG A 135 15.48 -6.50 -7.90
C ARG A 135 14.67 -6.84 -9.15
N ARG A 136 13.92 -7.94 -9.12
CA ARG A 136 13.08 -8.39 -10.24
C ARG A 136 11.99 -7.37 -10.57
N LEU A 137 11.32 -6.82 -9.55
CA LEU A 137 10.31 -5.77 -9.71
C LEU A 137 10.90 -4.49 -10.32
N MET A 138 12.12 -4.11 -9.90
CA MET A 138 12.80 -2.95 -10.49
C MET A 138 13.22 -3.20 -11.94
N THR A 139 13.62 -4.41 -12.30
CA THR A 139 13.88 -4.78 -13.70
C THR A 139 12.63 -4.67 -14.56
N TYR A 140 11.48 -5.11 -14.05
CA TYR A 140 10.19 -4.93 -14.73
C TYR A 140 9.89 -3.44 -14.99
N PHE A 141 10.05 -2.56 -13.97
CA PHE A 141 9.83 -1.13 -14.13
C PHE A 141 10.83 -0.45 -15.06
N GLU A 142 12.07 -0.92 -15.08
CA GLU A 142 13.12 -0.41 -15.98
C GLU A 142 12.78 -0.70 -17.45
N GLN A 143 12.23 -1.88 -17.73
CA GLN A 143 11.84 -2.32 -19.08
C GLN A 143 10.48 -1.78 -19.53
N ASP A 144 9.70 -1.22 -18.63
CA ASP A 144 8.37 -0.68 -18.96
C ASP A 144 8.47 0.60 -19.77
N THR A 145 7.82 0.63 -20.93
CA THR A 145 7.92 1.74 -21.89
C THR A 145 7.08 2.97 -21.51
N GLN A 146 6.09 2.81 -20.63
CA GLN A 146 5.05 3.83 -20.39
C GLN A 146 5.02 4.34 -18.94
N LEU A 147 5.66 3.66 -18.01
CA LEU A 147 5.59 3.97 -16.57
C LEU A 147 6.19 5.33 -16.22
N ARG A 148 5.38 6.20 -15.60
CA ARG A 148 5.74 7.55 -15.11
C ARG A 148 5.48 7.76 -13.63
N ASP A 149 4.65 6.93 -13.00
CA ASP A 149 4.17 7.11 -11.63
C ASP A 149 4.18 5.78 -10.87
N ILE A 150 4.84 5.77 -9.71
CA ILE A 150 4.86 4.61 -8.82
C ILE A 150 4.22 5.01 -7.49
N LEU A 151 3.13 4.34 -7.12
CA LEU A 151 2.53 4.39 -5.79
C LEU A 151 3.03 3.19 -4.97
N ILE A 152 3.75 3.46 -3.90
CA ILE A 152 4.20 2.44 -2.95
C ILE A 152 3.17 2.36 -1.82
N THR A 153 2.47 1.24 -1.73
CA THR A 153 1.38 1.04 -0.75
C THR A 153 0.99 -0.44 -0.67
N GLY A 154 -0.13 -0.78 -0.06
CA GLY A 154 -0.70 -2.13 -0.08
C GLY A 154 -0.39 -3.03 1.12
N GLY A 155 -0.76 -2.67 2.15
CA GLY A 155 -0.99 -2.30 3.48
C GLY A 155 -0.71 -0.80 3.65
N ASP A 156 0.36 -0.49 4.36
CA ASP A 156 0.73 0.89 4.63
C ASP A 156 2.24 1.07 4.41
N ALA A 157 2.59 2.07 3.58
CA ALA A 157 3.98 2.30 3.21
C ALA A 157 4.91 2.57 4.42
N LEU A 158 4.39 3.23 5.46
CA LEU A 158 5.17 3.58 6.64
C LEU A 158 5.21 2.49 7.71
N MET A 159 4.55 1.35 7.52
CA MET A 159 4.70 0.18 8.40
C MET A 159 6.03 -0.54 8.21
N SER A 160 6.70 -0.35 7.09
CA SER A 160 8.06 -0.85 6.92
C SER A 160 9.03 -0.16 7.88
N GLN A 161 10.03 -0.91 8.35
CA GLN A 161 11.12 -0.30 9.11
C GLN A 161 11.88 0.72 8.26
N ASN A 162 12.50 1.71 8.89
CA ASN A 162 13.24 2.77 8.20
C ASN A 162 14.25 2.23 7.18
N LYS A 163 15.08 1.27 7.59
CA LYS A 163 16.08 0.63 6.70
C LYS A 163 15.44 -0.02 5.49
N THR A 164 14.32 -0.70 5.67
CA THR A 164 13.60 -1.38 4.58
C THR A 164 12.96 -0.37 3.63
N LEU A 165 12.33 0.66 4.17
CA LEU A 165 11.76 1.75 3.37
C LEU A 165 12.85 2.46 2.55
N GLN A 166 13.98 2.77 3.16
CA GLN A 166 15.15 3.34 2.49
C GLN A 166 15.62 2.45 1.34
N ASN A 167 15.77 1.13 1.57
CA ASN A 167 16.16 0.20 0.52
C ASN A 167 15.20 0.18 -0.67
N ILE A 168 13.89 0.28 -0.41
CA ILE A 168 12.86 0.34 -1.46
C ILE A 168 13.01 1.65 -2.26
N LEU A 169 13.11 2.79 -1.57
CA LEU A 169 13.26 4.09 -2.21
C LEU A 169 14.56 4.17 -3.01
N ASP A 170 15.66 3.64 -2.48
CA ASP A 170 16.94 3.55 -3.18
C ASP A 170 16.89 2.65 -4.42
N ALA A 171 16.13 1.56 -4.35
CA ALA A 171 15.93 0.68 -5.51
C ALA A 171 15.15 1.41 -6.61
N VAL A 172 14.09 2.14 -6.25
CA VAL A 172 13.32 2.98 -7.20
C VAL A 172 14.21 4.07 -7.82
N TYR A 173 15.01 4.75 -7.01
CA TYR A 173 15.96 5.75 -7.50
C TYR A 173 16.95 5.15 -8.50
N ARG A 174 17.61 4.05 -8.13
CA ARG A 174 18.57 3.36 -9.02
C ARG A 174 17.95 2.88 -10.31
N MET A 175 16.72 2.38 -10.26
CA MET A 175 15.94 1.99 -11.43
C MET A 175 15.71 3.19 -12.36
N ALA A 176 15.27 4.32 -11.81
CA ALA A 176 15.04 5.53 -12.59
C ALA A 176 16.33 6.02 -13.28
N VAL A 177 17.46 6.05 -12.58
CA VAL A 177 18.77 6.41 -13.13
C VAL A 177 19.19 5.47 -14.28
N ARG A 178 19.03 4.14 -14.11
CA ARG A 178 19.37 3.18 -15.17
C ARG A 178 18.51 3.38 -16.41
N LYS A 179 17.20 3.60 -16.20
CA LYS A 179 16.26 3.86 -17.30
C LYS A 179 16.61 5.11 -18.10
N GLN A 180 17.00 6.20 -17.42
CA GLN A 180 17.47 7.43 -18.06
C GLN A 180 18.76 7.19 -18.84
N LYS A 181 19.74 6.51 -18.26
CA LYS A 181 20.99 6.18 -18.97
C LYS A 181 20.72 5.35 -20.24
N ALA A 182 19.86 4.35 -20.17
CA ALA A 182 19.48 3.56 -21.33
C ALA A 182 18.76 4.40 -22.40
N ASN A 183 18.01 5.43 -21.99
CA ASN A 183 17.35 6.35 -22.93
C ASN A 183 18.33 7.23 -23.71
N LEU A 184 19.54 7.49 -23.19
CA LEU A 184 20.55 8.26 -23.93
C LEU A 184 21.01 7.53 -25.19
N GLU A 185 20.99 6.20 -25.17
CA GLU A 185 21.41 5.34 -26.28
C GLU A 185 20.26 5.00 -27.25
N ARG A 186 19.00 5.30 -26.87
CA ARG A 186 17.83 5.02 -27.72
C ARG A 186 17.56 6.14 -28.72
N PRO A 187 17.12 5.80 -29.94
CA PRO A 187 16.59 6.78 -30.90
C PRO A 187 15.43 7.59 -30.29
N GLU A 188 15.23 8.82 -30.75
CA GLU A 188 14.22 9.72 -30.16
C GLU A 188 12.80 9.12 -30.12
N GLY A 189 12.39 8.41 -31.13
CA GLY A 189 11.05 7.75 -31.20
C GLY A 189 10.94 6.46 -30.37
N GLU A 190 12.03 5.95 -29.78
CA GLU A 190 12.08 4.68 -29.06
C GLU A 190 12.39 4.86 -27.56
N LYS A 191 12.48 6.09 -27.10
CA LYS A 191 12.72 6.39 -25.69
C LYS A 191 11.57 5.96 -24.82
N TYR A 192 11.89 5.32 -23.69
CA TYR A 192 10.90 4.94 -22.70
C TYR A 192 10.50 6.13 -21.84
N ALA A 193 9.26 6.11 -21.35
CA ALA A 193 8.81 7.10 -20.39
C ALA A 193 9.69 7.05 -19.12
N GLU A 194 10.08 8.21 -18.63
CA GLU A 194 10.87 8.35 -17.42
C GLU A 194 9.99 8.60 -16.21
N LEU A 195 10.46 8.17 -15.05
CA LEU A 195 9.75 8.33 -13.79
C LEU A 195 9.59 9.80 -13.43
N GLN A 196 8.36 10.27 -13.26
CA GLN A 196 8.04 11.66 -12.92
C GLN A 196 7.46 11.81 -11.53
N ARG A 197 6.87 10.74 -10.98
CA ARG A 197 6.19 10.79 -9.69
C ARG A 197 6.45 9.52 -8.89
N VAL A 198 6.70 9.70 -7.59
CA VAL A 198 6.71 8.63 -6.60
C VAL A 198 5.77 9.03 -5.47
N ARG A 199 4.91 8.11 -5.05
CA ARG A 199 3.94 8.31 -3.98
C ARG A 199 4.08 7.25 -2.91
N LEU A 200 3.93 7.65 -1.65
CA LEU A 200 3.79 6.74 -0.52
C LEU A 200 2.34 6.83 -0.01
N GLY A 201 1.61 5.72 -0.02
CA GLY A 201 0.29 5.64 0.56
C GLY A 201 0.36 5.19 2.01
N SER A 202 -0.06 6.04 2.95
CA SER A 202 -0.01 5.75 4.38
C SER A 202 -1.20 6.33 5.12
N ARG A 203 -1.69 5.56 6.10
CA ARG A 203 -2.68 6.00 7.08
C ARG A 203 -2.06 6.20 8.46
N LEU A 204 -0.79 5.87 8.64
CA LEU A 204 -0.11 5.96 9.94
C LEU A 204 -0.04 7.39 10.48
N LEU A 205 -0.13 8.40 9.61
CA LEU A 205 -0.21 9.79 10.07
C LEU A 205 -1.43 10.01 10.99
N ALA A 206 -2.55 9.32 10.71
CA ALA A 206 -3.74 9.38 11.55
C ALA A 206 -3.71 8.37 12.71
N TYR A 207 -3.18 7.17 12.48
CA TYR A 207 -3.25 6.06 13.45
C TYR A 207 -2.09 6.00 14.44
N LEU A 208 -0.91 6.40 13.99
CA LEU A 208 0.33 6.29 14.74
C LEU A 208 1.26 7.44 14.39
N PRO A 209 0.90 8.69 14.72
CA PRO A 209 1.70 9.87 14.36
C PRO A 209 3.14 9.80 14.91
N MET A 210 3.36 9.07 16.01
CA MET A 210 4.69 8.84 16.58
C MET A 210 5.63 8.06 15.65
N ARG A 211 5.10 7.44 14.58
CA ARG A 211 5.91 6.84 13.52
C ARG A 211 6.69 7.90 12.73
N ILE A 212 6.20 9.13 12.73
CA ILE A 212 6.84 10.27 12.05
C ILE A 212 7.89 10.84 13.01
N ASN A 213 9.09 10.34 12.88
CA ASN A 213 10.27 10.75 13.66
C ASN A 213 11.37 11.25 12.74
N ASP A 214 12.40 11.89 13.30
CA ASP A 214 13.49 12.51 12.55
C ASP A 214 14.16 11.53 11.58
N GLY A 215 14.43 10.30 12.02
CA GLY A 215 15.04 9.30 11.15
C GLY A 215 14.19 8.90 9.95
N LEU A 216 12.85 8.92 10.04
CA LEU A 216 11.98 8.76 8.90
C LEU A 216 12.01 10.00 8.00
N VAL A 217 11.92 11.19 8.60
CA VAL A 217 11.91 12.45 7.87
C VAL A 217 13.20 12.60 7.06
N ASP A 218 14.35 12.24 7.62
CA ASP A 218 15.64 12.30 6.93
C ASP A 218 15.68 11.37 5.71
N ILE A 219 15.19 10.14 5.83
CA ILE A 219 15.10 9.20 4.70
C ILE A 219 14.22 9.77 3.57
N LEU A 220 13.06 10.34 3.93
CA LEU A 220 12.14 10.92 2.94
C LEU A 220 12.71 12.17 2.28
N ARG A 221 13.42 13.01 3.04
CA ARG A 221 14.10 14.20 2.55
C ARG A 221 15.22 13.82 1.58
N GLU A 222 16.11 12.92 1.99
CA GLU A 222 17.21 12.43 1.16
C GLU A 222 16.68 11.86 -0.17
N PHE A 223 15.64 11.01 -0.11
CA PHE A 223 15.03 10.48 -1.33
C PHE A 223 14.47 11.60 -2.23
N LYS A 224 13.73 12.56 -1.65
CA LYS A 224 13.17 13.69 -2.39
C LYS A 224 14.26 14.47 -3.11
N GLU A 225 15.35 14.79 -2.43
CA GLU A 225 16.46 15.58 -2.99
C GLU A 225 17.14 14.86 -4.15
N LYS A 226 17.55 13.60 -3.96
CA LYS A 226 18.21 12.83 -5.02
C LYS A 226 17.27 12.48 -6.18
N ALA A 227 15.99 12.22 -5.94
CA ALA A 227 15.02 11.96 -6.99
C ALA A 227 14.73 13.23 -7.81
N SER A 228 14.63 14.40 -7.16
CA SER A 228 14.44 15.68 -7.84
C SER A 228 15.63 16.02 -8.73
N ALA A 229 16.85 15.71 -8.29
CA ALA A 229 18.08 15.96 -9.06
C ALA A 229 18.13 15.18 -10.39
N ILE A 230 17.40 14.07 -10.50
CA ILE A 230 17.28 13.28 -11.73
C ILE A 230 15.95 13.52 -12.47
N GLY A 231 15.21 14.59 -12.15
CA GLY A 231 14.01 14.99 -12.88
C GLY A 231 12.70 14.35 -12.42
N VAL A 232 12.67 13.63 -11.29
CA VAL A 232 11.41 13.22 -10.65
C VAL A 232 10.72 14.46 -10.10
N LYS A 233 9.60 14.84 -10.70
CA LYS A 233 8.93 16.12 -10.43
C LYS A 233 8.20 16.16 -9.10
N GLN A 234 7.71 15.00 -8.64
CA GLN A 234 6.85 14.93 -7.47
C GLN A 234 7.19 13.72 -6.61
N PHE A 235 7.40 13.97 -5.31
CA PHE A 235 7.39 12.97 -4.26
C PHE A 235 6.27 13.31 -3.29
N ILE A 236 5.28 12.43 -3.14
CA ILE A 236 4.01 12.72 -2.45
C ILE A 236 3.78 11.70 -1.35
N ILE A 237 3.44 12.17 -0.16
CA ILE A 237 2.85 11.35 0.91
C ILE A 237 1.33 11.47 0.77
N GLN A 238 0.69 10.39 0.36
CA GLN A 238 -0.76 10.31 0.22
C GLN A 238 -1.35 9.72 1.49
N THR A 239 -2.19 10.46 2.16
CA THR A 239 -2.79 10.06 3.43
C THR A 239 -4.29 10.26 3.44
N HIS A 240 -4.94 9.63 4.42
CA HIS A 240 -6.38 9.73 4.65
C HIS A 240 -6.66 9.91 6.15
N PHE A 241 -7.39 10.96 6.48
CA PHE A 241 -7.91 11.22 7.81
C PHE A 241 -9.44 11.02 7.80
N GLN A 242 -9.99 10.47 8.90
CA GLN A 242 -11.43 10.24 9.06
C GLN A 242 -12.19 11.48 9.55
N THR A 243 -11.49 12.39 10.16
CA THR A 243 -12.06 13.58 10.80
C THR A 243 -11.08 14.75 10.69
N PRO A 244 -11.54 15.99 10.67
CA PRO A 244 -10.68 17.17 10.75
C PRO A 244 -10.09 17.42 12.14
N LEU A 245 -10.47 16.62 13.15
CA LEU A 245 -10.00 16.72 14.54
C LEU A 245 -8.63 16.05 14.73
#